data_9464c507c054e9e6af1d57d3c4ff0e4a
#
_entry.id   9464c507c054e9e6af1d57d3c4ff0e4a
#
_cell.length_a   1.000
_cell.length_b   1.000
_cell.length_c   1.000
_cell.angle_alpha   90.00
_cell.angle_beta   90.00
_cell.angle_gamma   90.00
#
_symmetry.space_group_name_H-M   'P 1'
#
loop_
_entity.id
_entity.type
_entity.pdbx_description
1 polymer ?
#
loop_
_entity_poly.entity_id
_entity_poly.type
_entity_poly.pdbx_seq_one_letter_code
_entity_poly.pdbx_strand_id
1 'polypeptide(L)'
;PRYGIAVSAEDVDERLNSILGFVAVTVAELESQEYKDNVEEAKRQFIHRIGIDEKVFRDFIRKSMFKERLRDVIGDTIPRVQAQVHIYEIIRLSNDSEDRRAIERTLVAGATMESVVLQYSDDPNASRNLGDQGWKPFGVIPELDTLMFGLDGDGERLLPIRTPSSPRFDEENNWWSYLVVAEVNDAREVDPENFELLTSRGMTIFFNEEQRNFDLHMVLDSAIFDWVNAQVRLSAIIPTPTPPPFGAAALAGQ
;
A
#
# COMPACT_ATOMS: atom_id res chain seq x y z
N PRO A 1 -14.85 -12.54 -21.28
CA PRO A 1 -14.39 -11.70 -20.15
C PRO A 1 -14.16 -10.29 -20.64
N ARG A 2 -14.71 -9.28 -19.92
CA ARG A 2 -14.75 -7.88 -20.37
C ARG A 2 -13.33 -7.25 -20.51
N TYR A 3 -12.33 -7.77 -19.80
CA TYR A 3 -10.96 -7.26 -19.78
C TYR A 3 -9.92 -8.32 -20.19
N GLY A 4 -10.31 -9.38 -20.87
CA GLY A 4 -9.41 -10.49 -21.24
C GLY A 4 -8.94 -11.33 -20.05
N ILE A 5 -9.41 -11.02 -18.83
CA ILE A 5 -9.02 -11.71 -17.60
C ILE A 5 -9.91 -12.96 -17.44
N ALA A 6 -9.28 -14.12 -17.30
CA ALA A 6 -9.94 -15.38 -17.01
C ALA A 6 -9.19 -16.06 -15.86
N VAL A 7 -9.91 -16.73 -14.96
CA VAL A 7 -9.36 -17.58 -13.90
C VAL A 7 -9.99 -18.95 -14.08
N SER A 8 -9.20 -19.94 -14.48
CA SER A 8 -9.66 -21.30 -14.72
C SER A 8 -9.90 -22.07 -13.40
N ALA A 9 -10.47 -23.25 -13.48
CA ALA A 9 -10.60 -24.12 -12.32
C ALA A 9 -9.23 -24.63 -11.85
N GLU A 10 -8.35 -24.91 -12.80
CA GLU A 10 -6.96 -25.33 -12.59
C GLU A 10 -6.15 -24.27 -11.84
N ASP A 11 -6.28 -22.99 -12.25
CA ASP A 11 -5.65 -21.86 -11.52
C ASP A 11 -6.07 -21.84 -10.04
N VAL A 12 -7.37 -22.08 -9.78
CA VAL A 12 -7.91 -22.09 -8.41
C VAL A 12 -7.38 -23.29 -7.63
N ASP A 13 -7.25 -24.46 -8.26
CA ASP A 13 -6.70 -25.66 -7.63
C ASP A 13 -5.22 -25.49 -7.28
N GLU A 14 -4.42 -24.93 -8.19
CA GLU A 14 -3.01 -24.62 -7.94
C GLU A 14 -2.85 -23.63 -6.78
N ARG A 15 -3.66 -22.58 -6.75
CA ARG A 15 -3.64 -21.60 -5.65
C ARG A 15 -4.05 -22.23 -4.33
N LEU A 16 -5.08 -23.08 -4.32
CA LEU A 16 -5.50 -23.81 -3.13
C LEU A 16 -4.41 -24.72 -2.62
N ASN A 17 -3.78 -25.49 -3.51
CA ASN A 17 -2.66 -26.37 -3.15
C ASN A 17 -1.49 -25.56 -2.56
N SER A 18 -1.17 -24.42 -3.14
CA SER A 18 -0.15 -23.50 -2.60
C SER A 18 -0.49 -23.00 -1.19
N ILE A 19 -1.75 -22.62 -0.95
CA ILE A 19 -2.22 -22.19 0.39
C ILE A 19 -2.07 -23.33 1.42
N LEU A 20 -2.29 -24.57 1.00
CA LEU A 20 -2.14 -25.76 1.83
C LEU A 20 -0.69 -26.20 2.01
N GLY A 21 0.28 -25.54 1.35
CA GLY A 21 1.70 -25.85 1.40
C GLY A 21 2.15 -26.94 0.41
N PHE A 22 1.27 -27.35 -0.50
CA PHE A 22 1.59 -28.31 -1.56
C PHE A 22 2.09 -27.57 -2.80
N VAL A 23 3.39 -27.45 -2.93
CA VAL A 23 4.04 -26.98 -4.16
C VAL A 23 4.67 -28.21 -4.82
N ALA A 24 4.09 -28.64 -5.93
CA ALA A 24 4.66 -29.78 -6.65
C ALA A 24 5.99 -29.41 -7.28
N VAL A 25 6.98 -30.26 -7.09
CA VAL A 25 8.33 -30.05 -7.59
C VAL A 25 8.53 -30.72 -8.96
N THR A 26 7.79 -31.81 -9.22
CA THR A 26 7.87 -32.56 -10.49
C THR A 26 6.49 -33.00 -11.00
N VAL A 27 6.38 -33.23 -12.31
CA VAL A 27 5.17 -33.78 -12.93
C VAL A 27 4.84 -35.18 -12.37
N ALA A 28 5.84 -35.98 -12.11
CA ALA A 28 5.66 -37.33 -11.56
C ALA A 28 5.05 -37.31 -10.15
N GLU A 29 5.41 -36.31 -9.32
CA GLU A 29 4.78 -36.10 -8.00
C GLU A 29 3.32 -35.69 -8.12
N LEU A 30 2.99 -34.77 -9.02
CA LEU A 30 1.61 -34.36 -9.28
C LEU A 30 0.70 -35.52 -9.70
N GLU A 31 1.26 -36.50 -10.43
CA GLU A 31 0.52 -37.65 -10.94
C GLU A 31 0.42 -38.78 -9.90
N SER A 32 1.26 -38.77 -8.85
CA SER A 32 1.26 -39.80 -7.83
C SER A 32 -0.06 -39.83 -7.04
N GLN A 33 -0.53 -41.04 -6.73
CA GLN A 33 -1.75 -41.21 -5.92
C GLN A 33 -1.54 -40.71 -4.50
N GLU A 34 -0.36 -40.89 -3.93
CA GLU A 34 0.00 -40.43 -2.59
C GLU A 34 -0.09 -38.91 -2.48
N TYR A 35 0.40 -38.16 -3.48
CA TYR A 35 0.28 -36.69 -3.51
C TYR A 35 -1.18 -36.27 -3.56
N LYS A 36 -1.99 -36.85 -4.42
CA LYS A 36 -3.42 -36.55 -4.54
C LYS A 36 -4.19 -36.79 -3.24
N ASP A 37 -3.93 -37.92 -2.60
CA ASP A 37 -4.58 -38.30 -1.34
C ASP A 37 -4.18 -37.34 -0.21
N ASN A 38 -2.93 -36.94 -0.13
CA ASN A 38 -2.44 -35.97 0.86
C ASN A 38 -3.05 -34.57 0.65
N VAL A 39 -3.16 -34.12 -0.58
CA VAL A 39 -3.80 -32.83 -0.92
C VAL A 39 -5.29 -32.87 -0.54
N GLU A 40 -6.04 -33.92 -0.90
CA GLU A 40 -7.46 -34.03 -0.57
C GLU A 40 -7.69 -34.11 0.94
N GLU A 41 -6.86 -34.84 1.68
CA GLU A 41 -6.95 -34.88 3.15
C GLU A 41 -6.65 -33.52 3.78
N ALA A 42 -5.59 -32.83 3.36
CA ALA A 42 -5.22 -31.52 3.86
C ALA A 42 -6.32 -30.49 3.57
N LYS A 43 -6.91 -30.54 2.38
CA LYS A 43 -8.03 -29.69 1.96
C LYS A 43 -9.25 -29.93 2.84
N ARG A 44 -9.63 -31.18 3.07
CA ARG A 44 -10.74 -31.54 3.94
C ARG A 44 -10.53 -31.02 5.37
N GLN A 45 -9.34 -31.22 5.94
CA GLN A 45 -9.00 -30.72 7.27
C GLN A 45 -9.02 -29.20 7.35
N PHE A 46 -8.50 -28.54 6.34
CA PHE A 46 -8.49 -27.07 6.26
C PHE A 46 -9.93 -26.51 6.20
N ILE A 47 -10.74 -27.02 5.28
CA ILE A 47 -12.14 -26.60 5.12
C ILE A 47 -12.94 -26.84 6.41
N HIS A 48 -12.75 -28.01 7.04
CA HIS A 48 -13.39 -28.29 8.34
C HIS A 48 -12.95 -27.31 9.44
N ARG A 49 -11.68 -26.96 9.47
CA ARG A 49 -11.13 -26.02 10.48
C ARG A 49 -11.64 -24.59 10.30
N ILE A 50 -11.74 -24.10 9.06
CA ILE A 50 -12.23 -22.74 8.79
C ILE A 50 -13.76 -22.64 8.85
N GLY A 51 -14.50 -23.77 8.80
CA GLY A 51 -15.95 -23.81 8.89
C GLY A 51 -16.69 -23.15 7.73
N ILE A 52 -16.05 -23.05 6.56
CA ILE A 52 -16.65 -22.46 5.33
C ILE A 52 -16.83 -23.57 4.32
N ASP A 53 -17.93 -23.54 3.55
CA ASP A 53 -18.14 -24.46 2.44
C ASP A 53 -17.02 -24.34 1.38
N GLU A 54 -16.56 -25.49 0.87
CA GLU A 54 -15.45 -25.54 -0.11
C GLU A 54 -15.77 -24.71 -1.35
N LYS A 55 -16.99 -24.76 -1.84
CA LYS A 55 -17.40 -23.99 -3.04
C LYS A 55 -17.30 -22.49 -2.79
N VAL A 56 -17.71 -22.05 -1.60
CA VAL A 56 -17.60 -20.62 -1.19
C VAL A 56 -16.12 -20.22 -1.10
N PHE A 57 -15.27 -21.08 -0.52
CA PHE A 57 -13.85 -20.80 -0.42
C PHE A 57 -13.15 -20.73 -1.79
N ARG A 58 -13.48 -21.68 -2.69
CA ARG A 58 -12.99 -21.68 -4.08
C ARG A 58 -13.43 -20.43 -4.85
N ASP A 59 -14.67 -19.98 -4.66
CA ASP A 59 -15.16 -18.74 -5.27
C ASP A 59 -14.42 -17.51 -4.72
N PHE A 60 -14.11 -17.49 -3.44
CA PHE A 60 -13.27 -16.46 -2.83
C PHE A 60 -11.87 -16.44 -3.46
N ILE A 61 -11.20 -17.58 -3.58
CA ILE A 61 -9.89 -17.69 -4.25
C ILE A 61 -9.98 -17.16 -5.68
N ARG A 62 -10.98 -17.59 -6.45
CA ARG A 62 -11.19 -17.13 -7.84
C ARG A 62 -11.33 -15.61 -7.93
N LYS A 63 -12.10 -14.99 -7.03
CA LYS A 63 -12.29 -13.53 -6.98
C LYS A 63 -11.00 -12.82 -6.60
N SER A 64 -10.23 -13.37 -5.66
CA SER A 64 -8.93 -12.81 -5.29
C SER A 64 -7.95 -12.84 -6.46
N MET A 65 -7.83 -13.97 -7.15
CA MET A 65 -6.97 -14.11 -8.33
C MET A 65 -7.42 -13.20 -9.49
N PHE A 66 -8.74 -13.03 -9.66
CA PHE A 66 -9.26 -12.09 -10.64
C PHE A 66 -8.85 -10.65 -10.31
N LYS A 67 -8.93 -10.27 -9.03
CA LYS A 67 -8.49 -8.95 -8.56
C LYS A 67 -6.97 -8.75 -8.77
N GLU A 68 -6.16 -9.78 -8.50
CA GLU A 68 -4.71 -9.75 -8.73
C GLU A 68 -4.40 -9.51 -10.22
N ARG A 69 -5.00 -10.32 -11.13
CA ARG A 69 -4.83 -10.17 -12.59
C ARG A 69 -5.35 -8.83 -13.12
N LEU A 70 -6.44 -8.32 -12.55
CA LEU A 70 -6.94 -6.99 -12.90
C LEU A 70 -5.94 -5.90 -12.48
N ARG A 71 -5.32 -6.06 -11.31
CA ARG A 71 -4.27 -5.16 -10.84
C ARG A 71 -3.09 -5.13 -11.80
N ASP A 72 -2.66 -6.29 -12.31
CA ASP A 72 -1.58 -6.39 -13.28
C ASP A 72 -1.95 -5.66 -14.59
N VAL A 73 -3.16 -5.90 -15.11
CA VAL A 73 -3.67 -5.22 -16.31
C VAL A 73 -3.70 -3.70 -16.13
N ILE A 74 -4.14 -3.21 -14.97
CA ILE A 74 -4.13 -1.77 -14.68
C ILE A 74 -2.70 -1.26 -14.54
N GLY A 75 -1.83 -1.99 -13.85
CA GLY A 75 -0.40 -1.66 -13.73
C GLY A 75 0.28 -1.52 -15.08
N ASP A 76 -0.04 -2.40 -16.03
CA ASP A 76 0.51 -2.34 -17.40
C ASP A 76 0.08 -1.09 -18.19
N THR A 77 -0.99 -0.40 -17.75
CA THR A 77 -1.41 0.88 -18.36
C THR A 77 -0.63 2.08 -17.82
N ILE A 78 0.10 1.93 -16.72
CA ILE A 78 0.84 3.01 -16.07
C ILE A 78 2.22 3.13 -16.70
N PRO A 79 2.61 4.30 -17.22
CA PRO A 79 3.94 4.50 -17.78
C PRO A 79 5.02 4.25 -16.74
N ARG A 80 6.01 3.41 -17.10
CA ARG A 80 7.19 3.14 -16.25
C ARG A 80 8.16 4.30 -16.18
N VAL A 81 8.12 5.17 -17.18
CA VAL A 81 8.94 6.39 -17.27
C VAL A 81 8.00 7.57 -17.45
N GLN A 82 8.10 8.56 -16.59
CA GLN A 82 7.25 9.75 -16.63
C GLN A 82 7.92 10.95 -15.94
N ALA A 83 7.33 12.13 -16.10
CA ALA A 83 7.78 13.33 -15.42
C ALA A 83 7.63 13.15 -13.89
N GLN A 84 8.67 13.53 -13.16
CA GLN A 84 8.71 13.46 -11.71
C GLN A 84 9.32 14.75 -11.12
N VAL A 85 8.94 15.04 -9.90
CA VAL A 85 9.52 16.12 -9.10
C VAL A 85 10.17 15.55 -7.85
N HIS A 86 11.34 16.06 -7.49
CA HIS A 86 11.97 15.77 -6.21
C HIS A 86 11.52 16.78 -5.19
N ILE A 87 10.90 16.32 -4.11
CA ILE A 87 10.28 17.18 -3.12
C ILE A 87 10.91 17.05 -1.74
N TYR A 88 10.95 18.16 -1.04
CA TYR A 88 11.32 18.26 0.37
C TYR A 88 10.18 18.86 1.17
N GLU A 89 10.06 18.45 2.41
CA GLU A 89 9.06 18.96 3.34
C GLU A 89 9.76 19.57 4.58
N ILE A 90 9.36 20.78 4.95
CA ILE A 90 9.82 21.50 6.12
C ILE A 90 8.66 21.65 7.07
N ILE A 91 8.72 21.02 8.23
CA ILE A 91 7.67 21.01 9.23
C ILE A 91 7.87 22.12 10.23
N ARG A 92 6.77 22.85 10.60
CA ARG A 92 6.78 23.88 11.62
C ARG A 92 5.65 23.65 12.62
N LEU A 93 5.92 23.86 13.88
CA LEU A 93 4.91 23.80 14.96
C LEU A 93 4.07 25.07 15.05
N SER A 94 4.51 26.15 14.41
CA SER A 94 3.79 27.43 14.34
C SER A 94 3.71 27.94 12.92
N ASN A 95 2.66 28.71 12.60
CA ASN A 95 2.50 29.37 11.30
C ASN A 95 2.95 30.83 11.43
N ASP A 96 4.24 31.08 11.32
CA ASP A 96 4.77 32.44 11.24
C ASP A 96 4.95 32.84 9.77
N SER A 97 4.40 33.98 9.40
CA SER A 97 4.52 34.53 8.04
C SER A 97 5.96 34.83 7.64
N GLU A 98 6.87 35.04 8.59
CA GLU A 98 8.29 35.27 8.36
C GLU A 98 9.05 33.98 8.06
N ASP A 99 8.56 32.82 8.51
CA ASP A 99 9.21 31.52 8.29
C ASP A 99 9.37 31.25 6.78
N ARG A 100 8.29 31.39 6.02
CA ARG A 100 8.32 31.19 4.56
C ARG A 100 9.36 32.08 3.88
N ARG A 101 9.40 33.37 4.24
CA ARG A 101 10.34 34.34 3.67
C ARG A 101 11.76 34.03 4.08
N ALA A 102 12.00 33.57 5.30
CA ALA A 102 13.31 33.18 5.78
C ALA A 102 13.83 31.95 5.03
N ILE A 103 13.01 30.92 4.86
CA ILE A 103 13.31 29.73 4.07
C ILE A 103 13.64 30.12 2.64
N GLU A 104 12.77 30.93 1.98
CA GLU A 104 12.96 31.37 0.61
C GLU A 104 14.30 32.16 0.43
N ARG A 105 14.57 33.11 1.30
CA ARG A 105 15.84 33.87 1.26
C ARG A 105 17.06 32.94 1.39
N THR A 106 16.99 31.96 2.25
CA THR A 106 18.08 31.01 2.46
C THR A 106 18.32 30.13 1.24
N LEU A 107 17.23 29.69 0.60
CA LEU A 107 17.29 28.92 -0.65
C LEU A 107 17.83 29.75 -1.83
N VAL A 108 17.40 31.02 -1.94
CA VAL A 108 17.90 31.96 -2.96
C VAL A 108 19.37 32.27 -2.75
N ALA A 109 19.85 32.32 -1.51
CA ALA A 109 21.25 32.48 -1.17
C ALA A 109 22.12 31.25 -1.51
N GLY A 110 21.54 30.16 -2.01
CA GLY A 110 22.26 28.98 -2.49
C GLY A 110 22.46 27.88 -1.45
N ALA A 111 21.77 27.95 -0.30
CA ALA A 111 21.83 26.88 0.71
C ALA A 111 21.28 25.56 0.12
N THR A 112 21.83 24.42 0.56
CA THR A 112 21.30 23.10 0.16
C THR A 112 19.96 22.83 0.85
N MET A 113 19.12 21.95 0.28
CA MET A 113 17.83 21.59 0.87
C MET A 113 17.99 21.02 2.26
N GLU A 114 18.97 20.14 2.43
CA GLU A 114 19.28 19.48 3.72
C GLU A 114 19.65 20.52 4.80
N SER A 115 20.46 21.54 4.44
CA SER A 115 20.85 22.58 5.38
C SER A 115 19.66 23.45 5.79
N VAL A 116 18.74 23.71 4.85
CA VAL A 116 17.51 24.48 5.11
C VAL A 116 16.56 23.68 6.01
N VAL A 117 16.39 22.38 5.75
CA VAL A 117 15.59 21.52 6.62
C VAL A 117 16.15 21.47 8.03
N LEU A 118 17.46 21.24 8.18
CA LEU A 118 18.11 21.21 9.49
C LEU A 118 18.01 22.54 10.26
N GLN A 119 17.96 23.66 9.54
CA GLN A 119 17.88 24.98 10.13
C GLN A 119 16.45 25.38 10.53
N TYR A 120 15.45 24.99 9.75
CA TYR A 120 14.08 25.51 9.88
C TYR A 120 13.06 24.47 10.29
N SER A 121 13.31 23.15 10.13
CA SER A 121 12.31 22.14 10.44
C SER A 121 12.27 21.84 11.94
N ASP A 122 11.06 21.82 12.47
CA ASP A 122 10.78 21.37 13.85
C ASP A 122 10.52 19.85 13.93
N ASP A 123 10.63 19.12 12.80
CA ASP A 123 10.49 17.65 12.78
C ASP A 123 11.58 17.01 13.63
N PRO A 124 11.23 16.22 14.66
CA PRO A 124 12.22 15.48 15.47
C PRO A 124 13.10 14.53 14.63
N ASN A 125 12.64 14.10 13.47
CA ASN A 125 13.36 13.22 12.56
C ASN A 125 14.13 13.96 11.45
N ALA A 126 14.10 15.30 11.43
CA ALA A 126 14.77 16.09 10.38
C ALA A 126 16.26 15.76 10.20
N SER A 127 16.95 15.35 11.27
CA SER A 127 18.35 14.91 11.19
C SER A 127 18.55 13.55 10.50
N ARG A 128 17.50 12.76 10.30
CA ARG A 128 17.57 11.42 9.68
C ARG A 128 17.14 11.45 8.23
N ASN A 129 15.99 12.08 7.94
CA ASN A 129 15.39 12.11 6.60
C ASN A 129 15.74 13.38 5.84
N LEU A 130 16.26 14.41 6.53
CA LEU A 130 16.60 15.71 5.93
C LEU A 130 15.42 16.35 5.16
N GLY A 131 14.19 15.99 5.55
CA GLY A 131 12.95 16.42 4.90
C GLY A 131 12.74 15.85 3.50
N ASP A 132 13.63 14.99 3.03
CA ASP A 132 13.58 14.40 1.70
C ASP A 132 12.41 13.41 1.59
N GLN A 133 11.46 13.73 0.71
CA GLN A 133 10.32 12.89 0.36
C GLN A 133 10.56 12.07 -0.92
N GLY A 134 11.70 12.25 -1.55
CA GLY A 134 12.10 11.58 -2.78
C GLY A 134 11.39 12.08 -4.03
N TRP A 135 11.59 11.35 -5.11
CA TRP A 135 10.97 11.65 -6.40
C TRP A 135 9.53 11.19 -6.43
N LYS A 136 8.63 12.08 -6.84
CA LYS A 136 7.19 11.83 -6.93
C LYS A 136 6.71 12.01 -8.37
N PRO A 137 6.18 10.97 -9.01
CA PRO A 137 5.47 11.11 -10.26
C PRO A 137 4.06 11.70 -10.04
N PHE A 138 3.47 12.22 -11.11
CA PHE A 138 2.08 12.68 -11.10
C PHE A 138 1.14 11.55 -10.67
N GLY A 139 0.18 11.86 -9.80
CA GLY A 139 -0.83 10.92 -9.30
C GLY A 139 -0.45 10.18 -8.02
N VAL A 140 0.78 10.28 -7.52
CA VAL A 140 1.17 9.66 -6.25
C VAL A 140 0.60 10.43 -5.05
N ILE A 141 0.52 11.75 -5.13
CA ILE A 141 -0.09 12.61 -4.10
C ILE A 141 -1.08 13.56 -4.79
N PRO A 142 -2.30 13.11 -5.16
CA PRO A 142 -3.23 13.88 -5.99
C PRO A 142 -3.59 15.25 -5.44
N GLU A 143 -3.67 15.38 -4.12
CA GLU A 143 -3.94 16.64 -3.43
C GLU A 143 -2.81 17.66 -3.61
N LEU A 144 -1.61 17.22 -3.98
CA LEU A 144 -0.44 18.05 -4.28
C LEU A 144 -0.11 18.16 -5.76
N ASP A 145 -0.74 17.36 -6.62
CA ASP A 145 -0.38 17.31 -8.04
C ASP A 145 -0.45 18.69 -8.70
N THR A 146 -1.51 19.47 -8.44
CA THR A 146 -1.62 20.81 -8.97
C THR A 146 -0.50 21.73 -8.48
N LEU A 147 -0.10 21.60 -7.22
CA LEU A 147 1.00 22.38 -6.66
C LEU A 147 2.36 21.94 -7.23
N MET A 148 2.57 20.64 -7.35
CA MET A 148 3.84 20.06 -7.79
C MET A 148 4.08 20.17 -9.30
N PHE A 149 3.03 20.04 -10.10
CA PHE A 149 3.13 19.94 -11.57
C PHE A 149 2.38 21.03 -12.31
N GLY A 150 1.51 21.79 -11.63
CA GLY A 150 0.69 22.81 -12.26
C GLY A 150 1.50 23.94 -12.88
N LEU A 151 0.99 24.44 -13.99
CA LEU A 151 1.51 25.61 -14.69
C LEU A 151 0.44 26.72 -14.66
N ASP A 152 0.86 27.95 -14.69
CA ASP A 152 -0.02 29.12 -14.85
C ASP A 152 -0.36 29.37 -16.32
N GLY A 153 -1.07 30.48 -16.57
CA GLY A 153 -1.48 30.85 -17.93
C GLY A 153 -0.32 31.20 -18.88
N ASP A 154 0.87 31.49 -18.35
CA ASP A 154 2.08 31.82 -19.09
C ASP A 154 3.00 30.59 -19.25
N GLY A 155 2.61 29.44 -18.70
CA GLY A 155 3.37 28.19 -18.74
C GLY A 155 4.46 28.08 -17.67
N GLU A 156 4.47 29.01 -16.71
CA GLU A 156 5.38 28.95 -15.56
C GLU A 156 4.81 28.05 -14.44
N ARG A 157 5.68 27.42 -13.68
CA ARG A 157 5.26 26.54 -12.58
C ARG A 157 4.55 27.32 -11.48
N LEU A 158 3.40 26.80 -11.02
CA LEU A 158 2.66 27.35 -9.88
C LEU A 158 3.51 27.35 -8.60
N LEU A 159 4.36 26.35 -8.43
CA LEU A 159 5.41 26.33 -7.40
C LEU A 159 6.78 26.34 -8.11
N PRO A 160 7.49 27.48 -8.16
CA PRO A 160 8.81 27.57 -8.75
C PRO A 160 9.80 26.66 -8.02
N ILE A 161 10.78 26.14 -8.77
CA ILE A 161 11.84 25.29 -8.20
C ILE A 161 12.56 26.05 -7.08
N ARG A 162 12.84 25.36 -5.97
CA ARG A 162 13.51 25.89 -4.77
C ARG A 162 12.77 27.06 -4.10
N THR A 163 11.47 27.11 -4.27
CA THR A 163 10.59 28.07 -3.59
C THR A 163 9.66 27.32 -2.64
N PRO A 164 9.52 27.76 -1.36
CA PRO A 164 8.59 27.12 -0.44
C PRO A 164 7.15 27.44 -0.81
N SER A 165 6.29 26.45 -0.71
CA SER A 165 4.84 26.62 -0.88
C SER A 165 4.24 27.56 0.16
N SER A 166 2.96 27.89 0.02
CA SER A 166 2.18 28.38 1.15
C SER A 166 2.12 27.33 2.26
N PRO A 167 2.08 27.73 3.55
CA PRO A 167 1.99 26.80 4.65
C PRO A 167 0.70 25.98 4.56
N ARG A 168 0.83 24.68 4.81
CA ARG A 168 -0.28 23.73 4.83
C ARG A 168 -0.39 23.15 6.24
N PHE A 169 -1.60 23.17 6.79
CA PHE A 169 -1.85 22.60 8.10
C PHE A 169 -2.21 21.12 8.00
N ASP A 170 -1.54 20.30 8.77
CA ASP A 170 -1.85 18.90 8.96
C ASP A 170 -2.60 18.74 10.28
N GLU A 171 -3.90 18.44 10.20
CA GLU A 171 -4.78 18.31 11.36
C GLU A 171 -4.45 17.07 12.21
N GLU A 172 -3.99 15.99 11.57
CA GLU A 172 -3.68 14.73 12.24
C GLU A 172 -2.45 14.88 13.14
N ASN A 173 -1.42 15.55 12.65
CA ASN A 173 -0.15 15.73 13.34
C ASN A 173 -0.04 17.07 14.09
N ASN A 174 -0.99 17.98 13.87
CA ASN A 174 -1.06 19.31 14.46
C ASN A 174 0.20 20.15 14.19
N TRP A 175 0.65 20.17 12.92
CA TRP A 175 1.77 20.97 12.48
C TRP A 175 1.51 21.67 11.15
N TRP A 176 2.40 22.58 10.78
CA TRP A 176 2.41 23.24 9.48
C TRP A 176 3.54 22.67 8.62
N SER A 177 3.33 22.55 7.33
CA SER A 177 4.37 22.13 6.40
C SER A 177 4.52 23.08 5.22
N TYR A 178 5.77 23.23 4.78
CA TYR A 178 6.14 23.88 3.53
C TYR A 178 6.73 22.85 2.60
N LEU A 179 6.13 22.72 1.42
CA LEU A 179 6.64 21.89 0.37
C LEU A 179 7.60 22.67 -0.51
N VAL A 180 8.72 22.07 -0.88
CA VAL A 180 9.69 22.64 -1.83
C VAL A 180 9.95 21.62 -2.93
N VAL A 181 9.75 22.03 -4.19
CA VAL A 181 10.23 21.27 -5.34
C VAL A 181 11.70 21.63 -5.55
N ALA A 182 12.59 20.67 -5.31
CA ALA A 182 14.03 20.88 -5.46
C ALA A 182 14.48 20.70 -6.90
N GLU A 183 13.96 19.69 -7.58
CA GLU A 183 14.34 19.30 -8.93
C GLU A 183 13.13 18.78 -9.72
N VAL A 184 13.23 18.82 -11.04
CA VAL A 184 12.27 18.28 -11.99
C VAL A 184 13.02 17.40 -12.99
N ASN A 185 12.42 16.27 -13.35
CA ASN A 185 12.93 15.40 -14.39
C ASN A 185 11.75 14.93 -15.27
N ASP A 186 11.80 15.24 -16.55
CA ASP A 186 10.71 14.99 -17.49
C ASP A 186 10.55 13.51 -17.87
N ALA A 187 11.58 12.70 -17.68
CA ALA A 187 11.62 11.29 -18.08
C ALA A 187 12.44 10.45 -17.10
N ARG A 188 11.88 10.19 -15.92
CA ARG A 188 12.49 9.37 -14.88
C ARG A 188 11.73 8.05 -14.73
N GLU A 189 12.46 6.94 -14.54
CA GLU A 189 11.87 5.67 -14.18
C GLU A 189 11.18 5.78 -12.83
N VAL A 190 9.94 5.28 -12.76
CA VAL A 190 9.15 5.26 -11.53
C VAL A 190 9.68 4.15 -10.63
N ASP A 191 10.03 4.48 -9.40
CA ASP A 191 10.46 3.49 -8.44
C ASP A 191 9.33 2.52 -8.06
N PRO A 192 9.66 1.32 -7.55
CA PRO A 192 8.66 0.28 -7.26
C PRO A 192 7.58 0.72 -6.26
N GLU A 193 7.92 1.53 -5.26
CA GLU A 193 6.99 1.99 -4.23
C GLU A 193 5.95 2.95 -4.84
N ASN A 194 6.40 3.95 -5.57
CA ASN A 194 5.51 4.88 -6.27
C ASN A 194 4.67 4.17 -7.34
N PHE A 195 5.25 3.20 -8.05
CA PHE A 195 4.51 2.40 -9.03
C PHE A 195 3.37 1.60 -8.38
N GLU A 196 3.61 1.03 -7.21
CA GLU A 196 2.61 0.30 -6.42
C GLU A 196 1.48 1.23 -5.95
N LEU A 197 1.82 2.45 -5.52
CA LEU A 197 0.84 3.48 -5.17
C LEU A 197 -0.02 3.88 -6.37
N LEU A 198 0.59 4.13 -7.52
CA LEU A 198 -0.13 4.46 -8.75
C LEU A 198 -1.06 3.33 -9.18
N THR A 199 -0.59 2.09 -9.12
CA THR A 199 -1.41 0.91 -9.44
C THR A 199 -2.61 0.78 -8.50
N SER A 200 -2.39 0.97 -7.20
CA SER A 200 -3.47 0.94 -6.19
C SER A 200 -4.52 2.03 -6.43
N ARG A 201 -4.08 3.21 -6.82
CA ARG A 201 -4.98 4.32 -7.20
C ARG A 201 -5.73 4.04 -8.50
N GLY A 202 -5.03 3.51 -9.50
CA GLY A 202 -5.66 3.07 -10.74
C GLY A 202 -6.79 2.06 -10.48
N MET A 203 -6.56 1.11 -9.57
CA MET A 203 -7.59 0.18 -9.12
C MET A 203 -8.76 0.90 -8.45
N THR A 204 -8.49 1.88 -7.58
CA THR A 204 -9.56 2.65 -6.90
C THR A 204 -10.40 3.44 -7.90
N ILE A 205 -9.76 4.13 -8.83
CA ILE A 205 -10.43 4.87 -9.90
C ILE A 205 -11.29 3.93 -10.73
N PHE A 206 -10.73 2.80 -11.16
CA PHE A 206 -11.43 1.77 -11.92
C PHE A 206 -12.69 1.28 -11.19
N PHE A 207 -12.58 0.94 -9.91
CA PHE A 207 -13.75 0.49 -9.14
C PHE A 207 -14.79 1.59 -8.96
N ASN A 208 -14.39 2.82 -8.72
CA ASN A 208 -15.31 3.96 -8.59
C ASN A 208 -16.07 4.24 -9.90
N GLU A 209 -15.42 4.06 -11.04
CA GLU A 209 -16.05 4.22 -12.35
C GLU A 209 -17.00 3.06 -12.64
N GLU A 210 -16.58 1.82 -12.39
CA GLU A 210 -17.41 0.64 -12.63
C GLU A 210 -18.60 0.57 -11.66
N GLN A 211 -18.47 1.05 -10.43
CA GLN A 211 -19.61 1.14 -9.49
C GLN A 211 -20.82 1.88 -10.08
N ARG A 212 -20.59 2.88 -10.91
CA ARG A 212 -21.67 3.65 -11.57
C ARG A 212 -22.46 2.81 -12.56
N ASN A 213 -21.90 1.70 -13.01
CA ASN A 213 -22.48 0.80 -14.00
C ASN A 213 -23.23 -0.38 -13.36
N PHE A 214 -23.20 -0.53 -12.02
CA PHE A 214 -23.80 -1.64 -11.29
C PHE A 214 -24.66 -1.14 -10.13
N ASP A 215 -25.79 -1.79 -9.94
CA ASP A 215 -26.59 -1.60 -8.72
C ASP A 215 -26.00 -2.47 -7.61
N LEU A 216 -25.24 -1.84 -6.72
CA LEU A 216 -24.54 -2.52 -5.64
C LEU A 216 -25.40 -2.57 -4.38
N HIS A 217 -26.00 -3.73 -4.13
CA HIS A 217 -26.63 -4.00 -2.85
C HIS A 217 -25.60 -4.55 -1.84
N MET A 218 -25.17 -3.71 -0.91
CA MET A 218 -24.40 -4.17 0.25
C MET A 218 -25.35 -4.69 1.32
N VAL A 219 -25.34 -6.00 1.54
CA VAL A 219 -26.14 -6.70 2.58
C VAL A 219 -25.38 -6.75 3.92
N LEU A 220 -24.44 -5.85 4.16
CA LEU A 220 -23.77 -5.72 5.45
C LEU A 220 -24.60 -4.83 6.36
N ASP A 221 -25.45 -5.46 7.19
CA ASP A 221 -26.05 -4.79 8.31
C ASP A 221 -25.15 -4.88 9.57
N SER A 222 -25.48 -4.12 10.61
CA SER A 222 -24.71 -4.09 11.85
C SER A 222 -24.63 -5.46 12.52
N ALA A 223 -25.68 -6.29 12.40
CA ALA A 223 -25.71 -7.61 13.00
C ALA A 223 -24.73 -8.59 12.32
N ILE A 224 -24.65 -8.55 11.00
CA ILE A 224 -23.68 -9.33 10.21
C ILE A 224 -22.26 -8.87 10.54
N PHE A 225 -22.03 -7.55 10.64
CA PHE A 225 -20.73 -6.99 10.99
C PHE A 225 -20.29 -7.43 12.40
N ASP A 226 -21.18 -7.34 13.38
CA ASP A 226 -20.92 -7.77 14.75
C ASP A 226 -20.65 -9.27 14.85
N TRP A 227 -21.39 -10.08 14.08
CA TRP A 227 -21.16 -11.52 14.01
C TRP A 227 -19.79 -11.84 13.42
N VAL A 228 -19.40 -11.21 12.29
CA VAL A 228 -18.08 -11.40 11.68
C VAL A 228 -16.98 -11.01 12.64
N ASN A 229 -17.08 -9.85 13.31
CA ASN A 229 -16.11 -9.40 14.31
C ASN A 229 -15.99 -10.37 15.48
N ALA A 230 -17.12 -10.92 15.95
CA ALA A 230 -17.12 -11.93 17.01
C ALA A 230 -16.39 -13.21 16.55
N GLN A 231 -16.64 -13.69 15.32
CA GLN A 231 -15.96 -14.87 14.77
C GLN A 231 -14.46 -14.65 14.59
N VAL A 232 -14.05 -13.49 14.08
CA VAL A 232 -12.64 -13.13 13.94
C VAL A 232 -11.93 -13.10 15.30
N ARG A 233 -12.57 -12.51 16.32
CA ARG A 233 -12.02 -12.48 17.68
C ARG A 233 -11.90 -13.88 18.28
N LEU A 234 -12.88 -14.74 18.09
CA LEU A 234 -12.87 -16.12 18.58
C LEU A 234 -11.78 -16.96 17.89
N SER A 235 -11.58 -16.77 16.59
CA SER A 235 -10.52 -17.47 15.84
C SER A 235 -9.12 -16.92 16.11
N ALA A 236 -8.99 -15.67 16.55
CA ALA A 236 -7.73 -15.04 16.93
C ALA A 236 -7.26 -15.36 18.37
N ILE A 237 -8.04 -16.13 19.16
CA ILE A 237 -7.58 -16.62 20.46
C ILE A 237 -6.53 -17.71 20.20
N ILE A 238 -5.28 -17.30 20.14
CA ILE A 238 -4.13 -18.22 20.18
C ILE A 238 -4.18 -18.87 21.56
N PRO A 239 -4.30 -20.21 21.68
CA PRO A 239 -4.26 -20.86 22.98
C PRO A 239 -2.91 -20.49 23.63
N THR A 240 -2.96 -19.82 24.75
CA THR A 240 -1.76 -19.55 25.57
C THR A 240 -1.09 -20.89 25.85
N PRO A 241 0.21 -21.07 25.56
CA PRO A 241 0.88 -22.31 25.89
C PRO A 241 0.70 -22.55 27.38
N THR A 242 0.14 -23.70 27.75
CA THR A 242 -0.02 -24.11 29.14
C THR A 242 1.36 -24.07 29.78
N PRO A 243 1.58 -23.29 30.85
CA PRO A 243 2.87 -23.33 31.52
C PRO A 243 3.17 -24.78 31.96
N PRO A 244 4.41 -25.25 31.84
CA PRO A 244 4.77 -26.59 32.24
C PRO A 244 4.36 -26.80 33.71
N PRO A 245 3.85 -27.97 34.08
CA PRO A 245 3.42 -28.25 35.43
C PRO A 245 4.57 -27.96 36.40
N PHE A 246 4.28 -27.16 37.43
CA PHE A 246 5.24 -26.87 38.49
C PHE A 246 5.82 -28.16 39.03
N GLY A 247 7.13 -28.46 38.77
CA GLY A 247 7.81 -29.64 39.22
C GLY A 247 8.97 -30.12 38.38
N ALA A 248 9.12 -29.67 37.12
CA ALA A 248 10.20 -30.17 36.26
C ALA A 248 11.56 -29.47 36.43
N ALA A 249 11.64 -28.40 37.22
CA ALA A 249 12.89 -27.67 37.42
C ALA A 249 13.69 -28.09 38.70
N ALA A 250 13.23 -29.06 39.46
CA ALA A 250 13.86 -29.44 40.74
C ALA A 250 14.78 -30.70 40.69
N LEU A 251 14.98 -31.30 39.51
CA LEU A 251 15.79 -32.55 39.40
C LEU A 251 17.00 -32.45 38.45
N ALA A 252 17.42 -31.28 38.05
CA ALA A 252 18.63 -31.11 37.22
C ALA A 252 19.79 -30.42 37.97
N GLY A 253 19.93 -30.66 39.25
CA GLY A 253 21.00 -30.08 40.06
C GLY A 253 21.42 -31.00 41.22
N GLN A 254 22.01 -32.13 40.92
CA GLN A 254 22.98 -32.86 41.79
C GLN A 254 24.03 -33.51 40.92
#